data_2719f00376ef787533e22c72f479f667
#
_entry.id   2719f00376ef787533e22c72f479f667
#
_cell.length_a   1.000
_cell.length_b   1.000
_cell.length_c   1.000
_cell.angle_alpha   90.00
_cell.angle_beta   90.00
_cell.angle_gamma   90.00
#
_symmetry.space_group_name_H-M   'P 1'
#
loop_
_entity.id
_entity.type
_entity.pdbx_description
1 polymer ?
#
loop_
_entity_poly.entity_id
_entity_poly.type
_entity_poly.pdbx_seq_one_letter_code
_entity_poly.pdbx_strand_id
1 'polypeptide(L)'
;MPFCWILYLCKMKNIDYIAITDHDNIAGAIAFREYCKRKKASLNVIIGEEIMTVDGEIIGLYMTRDIPGGLTASETIGLLKEQGAVIYIPHPYDIRRKKTVLKESIICEYVDDIHCIECWNGRNSHISYGLQQEKIAQKYNIKSVVGADAHTFWEFGKNVMYFPKEPVNANAFINGLDEAIMSKGKIRNIVHFITKIDRLLKIMISGDFNEVRRIIIKKINNRKFRVSKNNR
;
A
#
# COMPACT_ATOMS: atom_id res chain seq x y z
N MET A 1 12.72 0.18 -5.63
CA MET A 1 13.25 -0.45 -6.88
C MET A 1 13.69 0.62 -7.88
N PRO A 2 14.76 0.40 -8.70
CA PRO A 2 15.10 1.31 -9.82
C PRO A 2 13.96 1.37 -10.86
N PHE A 3 13.70 2.54 -11.44
CA PHE A 3 12.60 2.77 -12.39
C PHE A 3 12.67 1.87 -13.65
N CYS A 4 13.87 1.59 -14.13
CA CYS A 4 14.05 0.69 -15.27
C CYS A 4 13.56 -0.74 -14.98
N TRP A 5 13.74 -1.22 -13.74
CA TRP A 5 13.23 -2.52 -13.32
C TRP A 5 11.72 -2.53 -13.17
N ILE A 6 11.12 -1.47 -12.59
CA ILE A 6 9.66 -1.36 -12.48
C ILE A 6 9.03 -1.39 -13.87
N LEU A 7 9.55 -0.57 -14.80
CA LEU A 7 9.06 -0.52 -16.17
C LEU A 7 9.21 -1.88 -16.89
N TYR A 8 10.37 -2.54 -16.74
CA TYR A 8 10.61 -3.87 -17.30
C TYR A 8 9.62 -4.90 -16.76
N LEU A 9 9.38 -4.91 -15.45
CA LEU A 9 8.42 -5.85 -14.82
C LEU A 9 6.98 -5.59 -15.26
N CYS A 10 6.56 -4.32 -15.38
CA CYS A 10 5.25 -3.98 -15.93
C CYS A 10 5.08 -4.56 -17.34
N LYS A 11 6.06 -4.35 -18.22
CA LYS A 11 6.04 -4.90 -19.58
C LYS A 11 5.98 -6.43 -19.58
N MET A 12 6.80 -7.10 -18.77
CA MET A 12 6.83 -8.57 -18.68
C MET A 12 5.56 -9.18 -18.10
N LYS A 13 4.79 -8.40 -17.35
CA LYS A 13 3.55 -8.84 -16.70
C LYS A 13 2.29 -8.31 -17.37
N ASN A 14 2.44 -7.61 -18.52
CA ASN A 14 1.33 -6.97 -19.23
C ASN A 14 0.49 -6.08 -18.31
N ILE A 15 1.17 -5.21 -17.54
CA ILE A 15 0.55 -4.23 -16.66
C ILE A 15 0.48 -2.90 -17.39
N ASP A 16 -0.71 -2.41 -17.67
CA ASP A 16 -0.95 -1.15 -18.40
C ASP A 16 -1.06 0.06 -17.46
N TYR A 17 -1.48 -0.18 -16.21
CA TYR A 17 -1.63 0.81 -15.14
C TYR A 17 -0.94 0.36 -13.87
N ILE A 18 -0.16 1.24 -13.25
CA ILE A 18 0.48 0.99 -11.95
C ILE A 18 0.25 2.18 -11.02
N ALA A 19 -0.21 1.92 -9.81
CA ALA A 19 -0.19 2.91 -8.74
C ALA A 19 1.13 2.83 -7.98
N ILE A 20 1.76 3.98 -7.78
CA ILE A 20 2.91 4.16 -6.90
C ILE A 20 2.43 4.93 -5.68
N THR A 21 2.57 4.31 -4.51
CA THR A 21 2.02 4.78 -3.24
C THR A 21 3.12 4.75 -2.17
N ASP A 22 4.17 5.56 -2.37
CA ASP A 22 5.22 5.71 -1.36
C ASP A 22 4.64 6.36 -0.09
N HIS A 23 5.26 6.11 1.06
CA HIS A 23 4.79 6.68 2.32
C HIS A 23 4.96 8.19 2.39
N ASP A 24 3.89 8.90 2.75
CA ASP A 24 3.82 10.33 3.04
C ASP A 24 4.48 11.21 1.95
N ASN A 25 4.37 10.81 0.65
CA ASN A 25 5.08 11.49 -0.44
C ASN A 25 4.67 10.98 -1.83
N ILE A 26 4.34 11.87 -2.76
CA ILE A 26 4.05 11.54 -4.16
C ILE A 26 5.23 11.75 -5.13
N ALA A 27 6.37 12.27 -4.67
CA ALA A 27 7.48 12.63 -5.56
C ALA A 27 8.04 11.41 -6.33
N GLY A 28 8.09 10.23 -5.70
CA GLY A 28 8.50 8.96 -6.34
C GLY A 28 7.59 8.60 -7.52
N ALA A 29 6.28 8.70 -7.32
CA ALA A 29 5.27 8.44 -8.35
C ALA A 29 5.40 9.42 -9.53
N ILE A 30 5.55 10.73 -9.23
CA ILE A 30 5.76 11.77 -10.25
C ILE A 30 7.05 11.51 -11.04
N ALA A 31 8.16 11.25 -10.34
CA ALA A 31 9.45 10.98 -10.98
C ALA A 31 9.40 9.74 -11.89
N PHE A 32 8.70 8.69 -11.46
CA PHE A 32 8.51 7.48 -12.27
C PHE A 32 7.63 7.74 -13.49
N ARG A 33 6.54 8.50 -13.36
CA ARG A 33 5.69 8.91 -14.48
C ARG A 33 6.49 9.69 -15.53
N GLU A 34 7.32 10.64 -15.13
CA GLU A 34 8.20 11.40 -16.03
C GLU A 34 9.28 10.53 -16.65
N TYR A 35 9.80 9.54 -15.92
CA TYR A 35 10.71 8.54 -16.49
C TYR A 35 10.03 7.72 -17.60
N CYS A 36 8.79 7.23 -17.38
CA CYS A 36 8.03 6.50 -18.40
C CYS A 36 7.76 7.34 -19.64
N LYS A 37 7.39 8.63 -19.48
CA LYS A 37 7.21 9.57 -20.60
C LYS A 37 8.50 9.73 -21.43
N ARG A 38 9.64 9.96 -20.77
CA ARG A 38 10.96 10.06 -21.47
C ARG A 38 11.32 8.80 -22.21
N LYS A 39 10.93 7.64 -21.69
CA LYS A 39 11.14 6.33 -22.35
C LYS A 39 10.09 6.01 -23.41
N LYS A 40 9.09 6.87 -23.63
CA LYS A 40 7.95 6.65 -24.52
C LYS A 40 7.26 5.32 -24.26
N ALA A 41 7.16 4.95 -22.96
CA ALA A 41 6.49 3.73 -22.53
C ALA A 41 4.98 3.91 -22.55
N SER A 42 4.24 2.85 -22.93
CA SER A 42 2.77 2.83 -22.91
C SER A 42 2.19 2.68 -21.48
N LEU A 43 3.03 2.52 -20.47
CA LEU A 43 2.62 2.35 -19.08
C LEU A 43 2.04 3.64 -18.50
N ASN A 44 0.85 3.55 -17.94
CA ASN A 44 0.18 4.62 -17.22
C ASN A 44 0.51 4.54 -15.72
N VAL A 45 0.99 5.65 -15.15
CA VAL A 45 1.35 5.73 -13.73
C VAL A 45 0.29 6.54 -12.99
N ILE A 46 -0.42 5.87 -12.08
CA ILE A 46 -1.35 6.48 -11.14
C ILE A 46 -0.52 7.07 -10.00
N ILE A 47 -0.65 8.38 -9.79
CA ILE A 47 -0.02 9.06 -8.67
C ILE A 47 -0.82 8.75 -7.42
N GLY A 48 -0.18 8.14 -6.44
CA GLY A 48 -0.79 7.82 -5.16
C GLY A 48 0.18 8.02 -4.02
N GLU A 49 -0.34 7.88 -2.83
CA GLU A 49 0.39 8.04 -1.57
C GLU A 49 -0.23 7.14 -0.50
N GLU A 50 0.59 6.44 0.26
CA GLU A 50 0.17 5.75 1.48
C GLU A 50 0.45 6.65 2.69
N ILE A 51 -0.62 7.29 3.20
CA ILE A 51 -0.57 8.33 4.22
C ILE A 51 -0.68 7.69 5.60
N MET A 52 0.33 7.89 6.45
CA MET A 52 0.31 7.44 7.84
C MET A 52 -0.46 8.44 8.71
N THR A 53 -1.71 8.13 9.04
CA THR A 53 -2.50 8.93 9.98
C THR A 53 -2.27 8.48 11.43
N VAL A 54 -2.75 9.25 12.42
CA VAL A 54 -2.74 8.82 13.83
C VAL A 54 -3.70 7.65 14.10
N ASP A 55 -4.61 7.36 13.16
CA ASP A 55 -5.65 6.32 13.27
C ASP A 55 -5.34 5.06 12.47
N GLY A 56 -4.33 5.09 11.60
CA GLY A 56 -3.91 4.04 10.68
C GLY A 56 -3.59 4.59 9.29
N GLU A 57 -3.29 3.72 8.34
CA GLU A 57 -2.92 4.09 6.97
C GLU A 57 -4.14 4.25 6.07
N ILE A 58 -4.09 5.29 5.22
CA ILE A 58 -5.06 5.57 4.15
C ILE A 58 -4.28 5.80 2.86
N ILE A 59 -4.70 5.20 1.76
CA ILE A 59 -4.11 5.46 0.44
C ILE A 59 -5.00 6.43 -0.33
N GLY A 60 -4.35 7.48 -0.89
CA GLY A 60 -4.93 8.30 -1.94
C GLY A 60 -4.45 7.85 -3.31
N LEU A 61 -5.35 7.73 -4.31
CA LEU A 61 -4.95 7.51 -5.71
C LEU A 61 -5.44 8.67 -6.57
N TYR A 62 -4.74 8.92 -7.70
CA TYR A 62 -4.97 10.06 -8.59
C TYR A 62 -4.73 11.42 -7.91
N MET A 63 -3.77 11.47 -7.01
CA MET A 63 -3.43 12.66 -6.24
C MET A 63 -2.71 13.71 -7.10
N THR A 64 -2.89 14.96 -6.72
CA THR A 64 -2.26 16.14 -7.35
C THR A 64 -1.22 16.79 -6.47
N ARG A 65 -1.31 16.61 -5.16
CA ARG A 65 -0.38 17.09 -4.13
C ARG A 65 -0.30 16.08 -2.99
N ASP A 66 0.83 16.02 -2.32
CA ASP A 66 1.05 15.20 -1.13
C ASP A 66 0.23 15.70 0.08
N ILE A 67 -0.02 14.78 0.99
CA ILE A 67 -0.68 15.04 2.28
C ILE A 67 0.30 14.63 3.39
N PRO A 68 0.64 15.54 4.33
CA PRO A 68 1.60 15.21 5.37
C PRO A 68 1.08 14.09 6.29
N GLY A 69 1.95 13.16 6.65
CA GLY A 69 1.64 12.15 7.65
C GLY A 69 1.40 12.75 9.03
N GLY A 70 0.74 11.98 9.91
CA GLY A 70 0.47 12.37 11.30
C GLY A 70 -0.82 13.17 11.52
N LEU A 71 -1.60 13.43 10.47
CA LEU A 71 -2.95 13.98 10.59
C LEU A 71 -3.92 12.92 11.12
N THR A 72 -5.11 13.33 11.54
CA THR A 72 -6.22 12.41 11.81
C THR A 72 -6.76 11.81 10.51
N ALA A 73 -7.45 10.67 10.60
CA ALA A 73 -8.13 10.09 9.45
C ALA A 73 -9.15 11.06 8.83
N SER A 74 -9.87 11.81 9.68
CA SER A 74 -10.84 12.83 9.26
C SER A 74 -10.21 13.91 8.40
N GLU A 75 -9.11 14.52 8.89
CA GLU A 75 -8.38 15.57 8.14
C GLU A 75 -7.84 15.02 6.83
N THR A 76 -7.26 13.81 6.84
CA THR A 76 -6.72 13.14 5.66
C THR A 76 -7.81 12.87 4.62
N ILE A 77 -8.96 12.32 5.03
CA ILE A 77 -10.11 12.07 4.15
C ILE A 77 -10.61 13.38 3.55
N GLY A 78 -10.73 14.45 4.35
CA GLY A 78 -11.11 15.78 3.86
C GLY A 78 -10.17 16.28 2.76
N LEU A 79 -8.85 16.21 2.96
CA LEU A 79 -7.85 16.64 1.98
C LEU A 79 -7.83 15.77 0.71
N LEU A 80 -8.12 14.48 0.82
CA LEU A 80 -8.27 13.58 -0.33
C LEU A 80 -9.52 13.93 -1.16
N LYS A 81 -10.64 14.22 -0.48
CA LYS A 81 -11.90 14.69 -1.14
C LYS A 81 -11.68 15.99 -1.89
N GLU A 82 -10.98 16.96 -1.30
CA GLU A 82 -10.64 18.22 -1.97
C GLU A 82 -9.86 18.02 -3.27
N GLN A 83 -9.04 16.98 -3.36
CA GLN A 83 -8.28 16.64 -4.56
C GLN A 83 -9.10 15.82 -5.57
N GLY A 84 -10.28 15.34 -5.23
CA GLY A 84 -11.02 14.36 -6.01
C GLY A 84 -10.30 13.03 -6.14
N ALA A 85 -9.45 12.70 -5.15
CA ALA A 85 -8.68 11.48 -5.11
C ALA A 85 -9.55 10.27 -4.72
N VAL A 86 -9.15 9.07 -5.15
CA VAL A 86 -9.75 7.82 -4.64
C VAL A 86 -9.26 7.59 -3.21
N ILE A 87 -10.19 7.38 -2.29
CA ILE A 87 -9.91 7.00 -0.90
C ILE A 87 -9.94 5.49 -0.81
N TYR A 88 -8.79 4.89 -0.53
CA TYR A 88 -8.56 3.45 -0.52
C TYR A 88 -8.00 3.04 0.84
N ILE A 89 -8.59 2.03 1.46
CA ILE A 89 -8.13 1.51 2.76
C ILE A 89 -7.24 0.28 2.54
N PRO A 90 -5.93 0.38 2.82
CA PRO A 90 -5.01 -0.73 2.67
C PRO A 90 -5.14 -1.72 3.84
N HIS A 91 -4.89 -3.00 3.59
CA HIS A 91 -4.74 -4.08 4.57
C HIS A 91 -5.56 -3.90 5.87
N PRO A 92 -6.91 -3.76 5.83
CA PRO A 92 -7.75 -3.36 6.97
C PRO A 92 -7.75 -4.37 8.12
N TYR A 93 -7.15 -5.52 7.95
CA TYR A 93 -6.96 -6.54 8.98
C TYR A 93 -5.59 -7.19 8.85
N ASP A 94 -4.66 -6.83 9.73
CA ASP A 94 -3.39 -7.52 9.93
C ASP A 94 -2.94 -7.36 11.39
N ILE A 95 -3.03 -8.42 12.18
CA ILE A 95 -2.66 -8.40 13.62
C ILE A 95 -1.20 -8.03 13.87
N ARG A 96 -0.34 -8.09 12.85
CA ARG A 96 1.08 -7.71 12.93
C ARG A 96 1.29 -6.21 12.69
N ARG A 97 0.35 -5.56 12.01
CA ARG A 97 0.39 -4.14 11.61
C ARG A 97 -0.43 -3.24 12.55
N LYS A 98 -0.34 -3.48 13.88
CA LYS A 98 -1.17 -2.83 14.91
C LYS A 98 -1.25 -1.29 14.86
N LYS A 99 -0.26 -0.64 14.26
CA LYS A 99 -0.18 0.83 14.17
C LYS A 99 -0.62 1.38 12.82
N THR A 100 -0.66 0.54 11.79
CA THR A 100 -0.88 0.95 10.42
C THR A 100 -2.27 0.51 9.91
N VAL A 101 -2.88 -0.46 10.55
CA VAL A 101 -4.28 -0.82 10.25
C VAL A 101 -5.20 0.28 10.73
N LEU A 102 -6.01 0.83 9.82
CA LEU A 102 -7.03 1.82 10.14
C LEU A 102 -8.07 1.21 11.09
N LYS A 103 -8.44 1.95 12.13
CA LYS A 103 -9.43 1.50 13.10
C LYS A 103 -10.78 1.25 12.43
N GLU A 104 -11.42 0.14 12.75
CA GLU A 104 -12.72 -0.22 12.15
C GLU A 104 -13.82 0.81 12.44
N SER A 105 -13.74 1.50 13.60
CA SER A 105 -14.66 2.61 13.93
C SER A 105 -14.58 3.75 12.90
N ILE A 106 -13.39 4.06 12.42
CA ILE A 106 -13.17 5.08 11.37
C ILE A 106 -13.73 4.60 10.02
N ILE A 107 -13.54 3.32 9.66
CA ILE A 107 -14.15 2.76 8.45
C ILE A 107 -15.67 2.89 8.51
N CYS A 108 -16.28 2.62 9.68
CA CYS A 108 -17.71 2.77 9.87
C CYS A 108 -18.19 4.23 9.79
N GLU A 109 -17.43 5.16 10.36
CA GLU A 109 -17.75 6.59 10.39
C GLU A 109 -17.69 7.23 8.99
N TYR A 110 -16.71 6.82 8.17
CA TYR A 110 -16.46 7.39 6.84
C TYR A 110 -16.84 6.45 5.69
N VAL A 111 -17.77 5.52 5.92
CA VAL A 111 -18.15 4.49 4.94
C VAL A 111 -18.58 5.08 3.60
N ASP A 112 -19.28 6.21 3.60
CA ASP A 112 -19.78 6.87 2.40
C ASP A 112 -18.68 7.61 1.61
N ASP A 113 -17.55 7.92 2.26
CA ASP A 113 -16.41 8.59 1.65
C ASP A 113 -15.35 7.60 1.14
N ILE A 114 -15.33 6.38 1.67
CA ILE A 114 -14.36 5.34 1.30
C ILE A 114 -14.80 4.67 0.00
N HIS A 115 -13.98 4.83 -1.05
CA HIS A 115 -14.29 4.27 -2.37
C HIS A 115 -14.00 2.78 -2.49
N CYS A 116 -12.90 2.30 -1.87
CA CYS A 116 -12.56 0.89 -1.90
C CYS A 116 -11.70 0.46 -0.70
N ILE A 117 -11.70 -0.84 -0.44
CA ILE A 117 -10.99 -1.46 0.66
C ILE A 117 -10.24 -2.70 0.16
N GLU A 118 -9.04 -2.91 0.64
CA GLU A 118 -8.21 -4.03 0.25
C GLU A 118 -8.72 -5.32 0.87
N CYS A 119 -9.25 -6.21 0.04
CA CYS A 119 -9.70 -7.54 0.47
C CYS A 119 -8.59 -8.59 0.40
N TRP A 120 -7.47 -8.28 -0.28
CA TRP A 120 -6.32 -9.16 -0.39
C TRP A 120 -5.03 -8.36 -0.59
N ASN A 121 -4.11 -8.46 0.37
CA ASN A 121 -2.80 -7.82 0.31
C ASN A 121 -1.70 -8.85 0.00
N GLY A 122 -0.80 -8.55 -0.91
CA GLY A 122 0.30 -9.43 -1.33
C GLY A 122 1.28 -9.78 -0.22
N ARG A 123 1.31 -8.98 0.84
CA ARG A 123 2.16 -9.17 2.03
C ARG A 123 1.41 -9.74 3.23
N ASN A 124 0.15 -10.11 3.09
CA ASN A 124 -0.53 -10.87 4.13
C ASN A 124 0.35 -12.07 4.54
N SER A 125 0.58 -12.23 5.83
CA SER A 125 1.38 -13.37 6.33
C SER A 125 0.59 -14.65 6.45
N HIS A 126 -0.75 -14.57 6.34
CA HIS A 126 -1.66 -15.70 6.46
C HIS A 126 -2.90 -15.49 5.59
N ILE A 127 -3.42 -16.58 5.00
CA ILE A 127 -4.63 -16.56 4.16
C ILE A 127 -5.84 -16.04 4.94
N SER A 128 -5.95 -16.38 6.23
CA SER A 128 -7.06 -15.93 7.08
C SER A 128 -7.19 -14.40 7.17
N TYR A 129 -6.12 -13.64 6.94
CA TYR A 129 -6.19 -12.18 6.95
C TYR A 129 -6.97 -11.66 5.75
N GLY A 130 -6.71 -12.22 4.55
CA GLY A 130 -7.51 -11.89 3.37
C GLY A 130 -9.00 -12.19 3.56
N LEU A 131 -9.34 -13.32 4.20
CA LEU A 131 -10.73 -13.65 4.51
C LEU A 131 -11.38 -12.66 5.49
N GLN A 132 -10.62 -12.15 6.48
CA GLN A 132 -11.14 -11.12 7.38
C GLN A 132 -11.27 -9.77 6.70
N GLN A 133 -10.31 -9.39 5.84
CA GLN A 133 -10.37 -8.17 5.02
C GLN A 133 -11.61 -8.18 4.12
N GLU A 134 -11.87 -9.32 3.47
CA GLU A 134 -13.08 -9.50 2.64
C GLU A 134 -14.38 -9.37 3.45
N LYS A 135 -14.42 -9.92 4.68
CA LYS A 135 -15.57 -9.75 5.58
C LYS A 135 -15.81 -8.30 5.96
N ILE A 136 -14.76 -7.51 6.20
CA ILE A 136 -14.88 -6.08 6.50
C ILE A 136 -15.47 -5.36 5.27
N ALA A 137 -14.96 -5.62 4.06
CA ALA A 137 -15.49 -5.05 2.83
C ALA A 137 -17.00 -5.35 2.66
N GLN A 138 -17.38 -6.61 2.86
CA GLN A 138 -18.79 -7.05 2.79
C GLN A 138 -19.65 -6.41 3.87
N LYS A 139 -19.17 -6.36 5.14
CA LYS A 139 -19.90 -5.79 6.27
C LYS A 139 -20.31 -4.33 6.03
N TYR A 140 -19.43 -3.55 5.41
CA TYR A 140 -19.65 -2.13 5.15
C TYR A 140 -20.10 -1.85 3.71
N ASN A 141 -20.31 -2.87 2.89
CA ASN A 141 -20.66 -2.76 1.47
C ASN A 141 -19.71 -1.84 0.67
N ILE A 142 -18.42 -1.87 1.02
CA ILE A 142 -17.37 -1.11 0.33
C ILE A 142 -16.79 -1.98 -0.79
N LYS A 143 -16.48 -1.36 -1.94
CA LYS A 143 -15.88 -2.05 -3.09
C LYS A 143 -14.55 -2.70 -2.73
N SER A 144 -14.38 -3.95 -3.13
CA SER A 144 -13.16 -4.72 -2.85
C SER A 144 -12.09 -4.51 -3.92
N VAL A 145 -10.85 -4.39 -3.49
CA VAL A 145 -9.67 -4.33 -4.36
C VAL A 145 -8.58 -5.27 -3.85
N VAL A 146 -7.55 -5.51 -4.67
CA VAL A 146 -6.34 -6.24 -4.26
C VAL A 146 -5.12 -5.34 -4.41
N GLY A 147 -4.20 -5.42 -3.44
CA GLY A 147 -2.92 -4.71 -3.46
C GLY A 147 -1.73 -5.67 -3.52
N ALA A 148 -0.74 -5.31 -4.32
CA ALA A 148 0.52 -6.05 -4.35
C ALA A 148 1.39 -5.73 -3.14
N ASP A 149 1.36 -4.49 -2.65
CA ASP A 149 2.23 -3.95 -1.59
C ASP A 149 3.70 -4.34 -1.87
N ALA A 150 4.10 -4.20 -3.15
CA ALA A 150 5.33 -4.78 -3.67
C ALA A 150 6.55 -3.92 -3.33
N HIS A 151 7.45 -4.43 -2.49
CA HIS A 151 8.74 -3.83 -2.16
C HIS A 151 9.91 -4.48 -2.90
N THR A 152 9.67 -5.65 -3.51
CA THR A 152 10.66 -6.43 -4.25
C THR A 152 10.08 -6.94 -5.56
N PHE A 153 10.95 -7.29 -6.51
CA PHE A 153 10.53 -7.85 -7.80
C PHE A 153 9.77 -9.18 -7.67
N TRP A 154 9.96 -9.93 -6.59
CA TRP A 154 9.24 -11.18 -6.33
C TRP A 154 7.76 -10.99 -5.98
N GLU A 155 7.39 -9.81 -5.46
CA GLU A 155 6.02 -9.45 -5.09
C GLU A 155 5.25 -8.88 -6.26
N PHE A 156 5.99 -8.33 -7.24
CA PHE A 156 5.45 -7.55 -8.34
C PHE A 156 4.50 -8.37 -9.24
N GLY A 157 3.35 -7.78 -9.59
CA GLY A 157 2.39 -8.34 -10.54
C GLY A 157 1.75 -9.65 -10.13
N LYS A 158 1.63 -9.93 -8.82
CA LYS A 158 0.94 -11.12 -8.31
C LYS A 158 -0.51 -10.86 -7.94
N ASN A 159 -0.78 -9.65 -7.48
CA ASN A 159 -2.13 -9.19 -7.21
C ASN A 159 -2.40 -8.08 -8.21
N VAL A 160 -3.37 -8.29 -9.07
CA VAL A 160 -3.73 -7.35 -10.14
C VAL A 160 -5.24 -7.24 -10.26
N MET A 161 -5.70 -6.07 -10.72
CA MET A 161 -7.07 -5.80 -11.07
C MET A 161 -7.18 -5.76 -12.60
N TYR A 162 -8.18 -6.39 -13.15
CA TYR A 162 -8.53 -6.30 -14.57
C TYR A 162 -9.79 -5.45 -14.71
N PHE A 163 -9.67 -4.29 -15.32
CA PHE A 163 -10.76 -3.37 -15.57
C PHE A 163 -11.30 -3.58 -17.00
N PRO A 164 -12.62 -3.60 -17.21
CA PRO A 164 -13.19 -3.72 -18.55
C PRO A 164 -12.96 -2.46 -19.40
N LYS A 165 -12.78 -1.32 -18.75
CA LYS A 165 -12.41 -0.04 -19.36
C LYS A 165 -11.20 0.55 -18.63
N GLU A 166 -10.38 1.31 -19.34
CA GLU A 166 -9.18 1.91 -18.78
C GLU A 166 -9.50 2.85 -17.61
N PRO A 167 -8.87 2.67 -16.44
CA PRO A 167 -9.08 3.54 -15.27
C PRO A 167 -8.23 4.82 -15.39
N VAL A 168 -8.52 5.65 -16.39
CA VAL A 168 -7.72 6.82 -16.76
C VAL A 168 -7.74 7.97 -15.74
N ASN A 169 -8.72 7.99 -14.85
CA ASN A 169 -8.87 8.95 -13.76
C ASN A 169 -9.65 8.33 -12.58
N ALA A 170 -9.79 9.09 -11.48
CA ALA A 170 -10.47 8.62 -10.27
C ALA A 170 -11.90 8.13 -10.52
N ASN A 171 -12.68 8.88 -11.30
CA ASN A 171 -14.07 8.50 -11.61
C ASN A 171 -14.14 7.21 -12.45
N ALA A 172 -13.28 7.09 -13.47
CA ALA A 172 -13.22 5.89 -14.31
C ALA A 172 -12.79 4.66 -13.47
N PHE A 173 -11.85 4.85 -12.53
CA PHE A 173 -11.45 3.81 -11.59
C PHE A 173 -12.62 3.37 -10.70
N ILE A 174 -13.28 4.31 -10.01
CA ILE A 174 -14.39 4.04 -9.10
C ILE A 174 -15.55 3.33 -9.84
N ASN A 175 -15.95 3.86 -10.99
CA ASN A 175 -17.03 3.29 -11.79
C ASN A 175 -16.69 1.90 -12.36
N GLY A 176 -15.41 1.61 -12.59
CA GLY A 176 -14.96 0.31 -13.08
C GLY A 176 -14.86 -0.78 -12.01
N LEU A 177 -14.90 -0.43 -10.71
CA LEU A 177 -14.69 -1.39 -9.62
C LEU A 177 -15.76 -2.50 -9.57
N ASP A 178 -17.00 -2.21 -9.98
CA ASP A 178 -18.10 -3.19 -9.96
C ASP A 178 -17.88 -4.35 -10.94
N GLU A 179 -17.25 -4.07 -12.07
CA GLU A 179 -17.01 -5.04 -13.13
C GLU A 179 -15.57 -5.57 -13.11
N ALA A 180 -14.71 -5.01 -12.26
CA ALA A 180 -13.30 -5.37 -12.20
C ALA A 180 -13.08 -6.78 -11.65
N ILE A 181 -12.21 -7.54 -12.31
CA ILE A 181 -11.83 -8.89 -11.89
C ILE A 181 -10.52 -8.83 -11.11
N MET A 182 -10.49 -9.47 -9.95
CA MET A 182 -9.33 -9.51 -9.06
C MET A 182 -8.54 -10.82 -9.24
N SER A 183 -7.23 -10.71 -9.45
CA SER A 183 -6.31 -11.84 -9.36
C SER A 183 -5.59 -11.80 -8.00
N LYS A 184 -5.82 -12.83 -7.18
CA LYS A 184 -5.22 -12.99 -5.85
C LYS A 184 -4.01 -13.93 -5.94
N GLY A 185 -2.81 -13.38 -5.82
CA GLY A 185 -1.57 -14.17 -5.86
C GLY A 185 -1.32 -14.94 -4.55
N LYS A 186 -0.52 -15.99 -4.65
CA LYS A 186 -0.13 -16.79 -3.46
C LYS A 186 0.74 -15.96 -2.50
N ILE A 187 0.40 -16.02 -1.22
CA ILE A 187 1.19 -15.45 -0.12
C ILE A 187 2.51 -16.22 0.00
N ARG A 188 3.64 -15.48 0.11
CA ARG A 188 4.97 -16.06 0.32
C ARG A 188 5.64 -15.40 1.52
N ASN A 189 5.72 -16.10 2.62
CA ASN A 189 6.36 -15.61 3.86
C ASN A 189 7.85 -15.25 3.71
N ILE A 190 8.53 -15.85 2.73
CA ILE A 190 9.95 -15.59 2.46
C ILE A 190 10.22 -14.13 2.05
N VAL A 191 9.23 -13.46 1.49
CA VAL A 191 9.35 -12.07 1.03
C VAL A 191 9.62 -11.11 2.19
N HIS A 192 9.00 -11.33 3.35
CA HIS A 192 9.26 -10.54 4.55
C HIS A 192 10.72 -10.67 5.04
N PHE A 193 11.34 -11.83 4.80
CA PHE A 193 12.75 -12.04 5.13
C PHE A 193 13.67 -11.32 4.14
N ILE A 194 13.37 -11.41 2.85
CA ILE A 194 14.11 -10.73 1.77
C ILE A 194 14.08 -9.21 1.96
N THR A 195 12.92 -8.63 2.26
CA THR A 195 12.80 -7.17 2.50
C THR A 195 13.65 -6.70 3.68
N LYS A 196 13.76 -7.53 4.74
CA LYS A 196 14.62 -7.21 5.89
C LYS A 196 16.10 -7.23 5.51
N ILE A 197 16.52 -8.19 4.68
CA ILE A 197 17.89 -8.28 4.18
C ILE A 197 18.19 -7.09 3.27
N ASP A 198 17.31 -6.77 2.31
CA ASP A 198 17.47 -5.63 1.40
C ASP A 198 17.59 -4.31 2.16
N ARG A 199 16.76 -4.11 3.19
CA ARG A 199 16.88 -2.94 4.09
C ARG A 199 18.22 -2.88 4.81
N LEU A 200 18.69 -4.01 5.36
CA LEU A 200 19.99 -4.06 6.04
C LEU A 200 21.14 -3.77 5.05
N LEU A 201 21.09 -4.33 3.85
CA LEU A 201 22.08 -4.07 2.80
C LEU A 201 22.09 -2.60 2.40
N LYS A 202 20.94 -1.96 2.21
CA LYS A 202 20.83 -0.53 1.91
C LYS A 202 21.44 0.34 3.01
N ILE A 203 21.17 0.03 4.29
CA ILE A 203 21.75 0.72 5.43
C ILE A 203 23.28 0.53 5.48
N MET A 204 23.77 -0.68 5.18
CA MET A 204 25.22 -0.93 5.12
C MET A 204 25.90 -0.18 3.99
N ILE A 205 25.27 -0.09 2.81
CA ILE A 205 25.79 0.62 1.64
C ILE A 205 25.75 2.15 1.84
N SER A 206 24.70 2.67 2.49
CA SER A 206 24.57 4.12 2.78
C SER A 206 25.51 4.62 3.87
N GLY A 207 26.15 3.72 4.63
CA GLY A 207 27.02 4.08 5.74
C GLY A 207 26.30 4.70 6.95
N ASP A 208 24.97 4.64 6.99
CA ASP A 208 24.18 5.19 8.09
C ASP A 208 24.15 4.24 9.31
N PHE A 209 25.27 4.23 10.02
CA PHE A 209 25.42 3.47 11.26
C PHE A 209 24.45 3.89 12.38
N ASN A 210 23.89 5.09 12.32
CA ASN A 210 22.90 5.56 13.30
C ASN A 210 21.58 4.80 13.14
N GLU A 211 21.15 4.52 11.91
CA GLU A 211 19.95 3.73 11.67
C GLU A 211 20.14 2.25 12.09
N VAL A 212 21.34 1.68 11.88
CA VAL A 212 21.70 0.33 12.39
C VAL A 212 21.57 0.31 13.91
N ARG A 213 22.17 1.29 14.60
CA ARG A 213 22.13 1.40 16.07
C ARG A 213 20.69 1.53 16.57
N ARG A 214 19.86 2.30 15.91
CA ARG A 214 18.43 2.50 16.24
C ARG A 214 17.63 1.19 16.10
N ILE A 215 17.88 0.41 15.07
CA ILE A 215 17.23 -0.91 14.83
C ILE A 215 17.65 -1.92 15.91
N ILE A 216 18.93 -1.95 16.26
CA ILE A 216 19.47 -2.84 17.29
C ILE A 216 18.87 -2.51 18.66
N ILE A 217 18.87 -1.23 19.06
CA ILE A 217 18.30 -0.78 20.33
C ILE A 217 16.82 -1.12 20.43
N LYS A 218 16.05 -0.88 19.35
CA LYS A 218 14.61 -1.22 19.29
C LYS A 218 14.38 -2.72 19.45
N LYS A 219 15.26 -3.56 18.91
CA LYS A 219 15.17 -5.03 19.00
C LYS A 219 15.52 -5.55 20.40
N ILE A 220 16.48 -4.93 21.07
CA ILE A 220 16.86 -5.22 22.46
C ILE A 220 15.74 -4.85 23.42
N ASN A 221 15.16 -3.65 23.27
CA ASN A 221 14.06 -3.17 24.12
C ASN A 221 12.80 -4.02 23.95
N ASN A 222 12.48 -4.44 22.73
CA ASN A 222 11.35 -5.35 22.48
C ASN A 222 11.58 -6.77 23.06
N ARG A 223 12.82 -7.25 23.14
CA ARG A 223 13.14 -8.54 23.82
C ARG A 223 12.99 -8.40 25.33
N LYS A 224 13.48 -7.32 25.94
CA LYS A 224 13.31 -7.06 27.38
C LYS A 224 11.85 -7.00 27.79
N PHE A 225 11.00 -6.35 26.98
CA PHE A 225 9.56 -6.25 27.22
C PHE A 225 8.83 -7.60 27.13
N ARG A 226 9.25 -8.49 26.21
CA ARG A 226 8.70 -9.85 26.10
C ARG A 226 9.10 -10.76 27.27
N VAL A 227 10.33 -10.67 27.76
CA VAL A 227 10.81 -11.46 28.91
C VAL A 227 10.09 -11.02 30.20
N SER A 228 9.84 -9.72 30.37
CA SER A 228 9.11 -9.22 31.54
C SER A 228 7.61 -9.60 31.57
N LYS A 229 7.01 -9.90 30.40
CA LYS A 229 5.61 -10.35 30.32
C LYS A 229 5.42 -11.85 30.51
N ASN A 230 6.46 -12.65 30.31
CA ASN A 230 6.41 -14.10 30.52
C ASN A 230 6.77 -14.51 31.98
N ASN A 231 7.20 -13.53 32.80
CA ASN A 231 7.54 -13.73 34.22
C ASN A 231 6.49 -13.11 35.15
N ARG A 232 5.29 -12.84 34.66
CA ARG A 232 4.09 -12.52 35.43
C ARG A 232 2.96 -13.45 35.01
#